data_e135d9e6c4e3308207bf2f9ef9939770
#
_entry.id   e135d9e6c4e3308207bf2f9ef9939770
#
_cell.length_a   1.000
_cell.length_b   1.000
_cell.length_c   1.000
_cell.angle_alpha   90.00
_cell.angle_beta   90.00
_cell.angle_gamma   90.00
#
_symmetry.space_group_name_H-M   'P 1'
#
loop_
_entity.id
_entity.type
_entity.pdbx_description
1 polymer ?
#
loop_
_entity_poly.entity_id
_entity_poly.type
_entity_poly.pdbx_seq_one_letter_code
_entity_poly.pdbx_strand_id
1 'polypeptide(L)'
;MRILMTAVLLAAALPATAGEIEAKVEAALAAEARPAADRERDRNRRPLDTLQFFGLKDDMRVLELLPGGGWYTRVLGPVLAESGQLYVAMGTGRVEEGVLTEAGFENVEVLQTTANVRREPGAPYYTVDQFSIDVGNLDMVLTFRNVHNFDGPGRARMHEAAFGALKSGGVYGVVDHTRRHMEGETPENRRRIDPVLVIKEAQAAGFEFVDYSDLHYRADDELEYEVG
;
A
#
# COMPACT_ATOMS: atom_id res chain seq x y z
N MET A 1 -40.50 41.45 -16.31
CA MET A 1 -39.59 40.30 -16.57
C MET A 1 -38.62 40.21 -15.39
N ARG A 2 -38.90 39.29 -14.43
CA ARG A 2 -38.10 39.11 -13.23
C ARG A 2 -37.08 38.01 -13.50
N ILE A 3 -35.82 38.36 -13.50
CA ILE A 3 -34.70 37.40 -13.63
C ILE A 3 -34.43 36.83 -12.25
N LEU A 4 -34.74 35.53 -12.04
CA LEU A 4 -34.28 34.76 -10.86
C LEU A 4 -32.81 34.40 -11.10
N MET A 5 -31.90 34.96 -10.34
CA MET A 5 -30.53 34.47 -10.24
C MET A 5 -30.52 33.31 -9.23
N THR A 6 -30.30 32.11 -9.70
CA THR A 6 -30.03 30.95 -8.85
C THR A 6 -28.57 30.96 -8.51
N ALA A 7 -28.22 31.26 -7.26
CA ALA A 7 -26.86 31.14 -6.76
C ALA A 7 -26.58 29.64 -6.52
N VAL A 8 -25.66 29.07 -7.29
CA VAL A 8 -25.11 27.75 -7.02
C VAL A 8 -24.01 27.92 -5.98
N LEU A 9 -24.28 27.49 -4.74
CA LEU A 9 -23.22 27.36 -3.72
C LEU A 9 -22.39 26.13 -4.09
N LEU A 10 -21.18 26.34 -4.56
CA LEU A 10 -20.15 25.32 -4.62
C LEU A 10 -19.60 25.18 -3.20
N ALA A 11 -19.98 24.13 -2.49
CA ALA A 11 -19.31 23.73 -1.25
C ALA A 11 -17.94 23.15 -1.62
N ALA A 12 -16.88 23.89 -1.42
CA ALA A 12 -15.52 23.35 -1.46
C ALA A 12 -15.37 22.47 -0.21
N ALA A 13 -15.20 21.17 -0.41
CA ALA A 13 -14.80 20.27 0.67
C ALA A 13 -13.41 20.71 1.16
N LEU A 14 -13.30 21.03 2.43
CA LEU A 14 -12.00 21.31 3.06
C LEU A 14 -11.28 19.96 3.25
N PRO A 15 -9.97 19.88 3.03
CA PRO A 15 -9.23 18.65 3.31
C PRO A 15 -9.35 18.29 4.80
N ALA A 16 -9.55 17.00 5.08
CA ALA A 16 -9.67 16.48 6.44
C ALA A 16 -8.45 16.86 7.29
N THR A 17 -8.70 17.23 8.54
CA THR A 17 -7.64 17.47 9.51
C THR A 17 -7.02 16.15 9.96
N ALA A 18 -5.82 16.19 10.58
CA ALA A 18 -5.16 14.99 11.10
C ALA A 18 -6.07 14.17 12.05
N GLY A 19 -6.92 14.83 12.85
CA GLY A 19 -7.87 14.17 13.75
C GLY A 19 -9.04 13.48 13.03
N GLU A 20 -9.42 13.96 11.84
CA GLU A 20 -10.47 13.32 11.04
C GLU A 20 -9.97 12.02 10.40
N ILE A 21 -8.74 11.98 9.91
CA ILE A 21 -8.10 10.75 9.41
C ILE A 21 -7.97 9.72 10.52
N GLU A 22 -7.51 10.12 11.70
CA GLU A 22 -7.43 9.26 12.88
C GLU A 22 -8.77 8.60 13.17
N ALA A 23 -9.83 9.39 13.28
CA ALA A 23 -11.18 8.89 13.56
C ALA A 23 -11.69 7.91 12.47
N LYS A 24 -11.43 8.18 11.18
CA LYS A 24 -11.82 7.29 10.08
C LYS A 24 -11.04 5.97 10.11
N VAL A 25 -9.74 6.00 10.37
CA VAL A 25 -8.91 4.80 10.49
C VAL A 25 -9.35 3.98 11.72
N GLU A 26 -9.56 4.61 12.87
CA GLU A 26 -10.05 3.92 14.07
C GLU A 26 -11.44 3.29 13.85
N ALA A 27 -12.35 3.98 13.19
CA ALA A 27 -13.66 3.43 12.82
C ALA A 27 -13.52 2.22 11.89
N ALA A 28 -12.64 2.29 10.88
CA ALA A 28 -12.37 1.15 10.00
C ALA A 28 -11.77 -0.04 10.76
N LEU A 29 -10.87 0.21 11.72
CA LEU A 29 -10.28 -0.84 12.57
C LEU A 29 -11.29 -1.47 13.52
N ALA A 30 -12.25 -0.71 14.03
CA ALA A 30 -13.30 -1.16 14.93
C ALA A 30 -14.48 -1.86 14.22
N ALA A 31 -14.54 -1.83 12.89
CA ALA A 31 -15.67 -2.38 12.12
C ALA A 31 -15.93 -3.86 12.48
N GLU A 32 -17.18 -4.19 12.82
CA GLU A 32 -17.57 -5.55 13.23
C GLU A 32 -17.34 -6.59 12.13
N ALA A 33 -17.46 -6.20 10.87
CA ALA A 33 -17.23 -7.06 9.72
C ALA A 33 -15.76 -7.51 9.56
N ARG A 34 -14.80 -6.84 10.22
CA ARG A 34 -13.40 -7.27 10.15
C ARG A 34 -13.17 -8.62 10.81
N PRO A 35 -12.49 -9.56 10.13
CA PRO A 35 -12.15 -10.86 10.70
C PRO A 35 -11.36 -10.75 12.00
N ALA A 36 -11.62 -11.64 12.97
CA ALA A 36 -10.87 -11.66 14.23
C ALA A 36 -9.36 -11.84 14.00
N ALA A 37 -8.97 -12.69 13.05
CA ALA A 37 -7.57 -12.88 12.67
C ALA A 37 -6.89 -11.61 12.12
N ASP A 38 -7.65 -10.69 11.53
CA ASP A 38 -7.11 -9.40 11.08
C ASP A 38 -6.91 -8.45 12.28
N ARG A 39 -7.85 -8.42 13.22
CA ARG A 39 -7.75 -7.61 14.45
C ARG A 39 -6.58 -8.03 15.33
N GLU A 40 -6.28 -9.32 15.43
CA GLU A 40 -5.12 -9.83 16.18
C GLU A 40 -3.78 -9.29 15.65
N ARG A 41 -3.73 -8.91 14.38
CA ARG A 41 -2.54 -8.36 13.72
C ARG A 41 -2.40 -6.85 13.89
N ASP A 42 -3.44 -6.13 14.31
CA ASP A 42 -3.44 -4.67 14.41
C ASP A 42 -2.29 -4.16 15.30
N ARG A 43 -2.06 -4.82 16.45
CA ARG A 43 -0.98 -4.48 17.38
C ARG A 43 0.42 -4.53 16.75
N ASN A 44 0.63 -5.46 15.79
CA ASN A 44 1.92 -5.65 15.13
C ASN A 44 2.04 -4.78 13.86
N ARG A 45 0.92 -4.46 13.23
CA ARG A 45 0.87 -3.68 12.00
C ARG A 45 0.74 -2.19 12.23
N ARG A 46 0.32 -1.78 13.43
CA ARG A 46 0.17 -0.38 13.84
C ARG A 46 -0.41 0.49 12.71
N PRO A 47 -1.60 0.17 12.19
CA PRO A 47 -2.07 0.74 10.93
C PRO A 47 -2.27 2.24 11.00
N LEU A 48 -2.77 2.77 12.11
CA LEU A 48 -2.93 4.21 12.28
C LEU A 48 -1.58 4.93 12.19
N ASP A 49 -0.61 4.53 12.99
CA ASP A 49 0.72 5.15 12.98
C ASP A 49 1.39 5.03 11.60
N THR A 50 1.23 3.87 10.94
CA THR A 50 1.80 3.60 9.62
C THR A 50 1.20 4.52 8.55
N LEU A 51 -0.12 4.65 8.51
CA LEU A 51 -0.81 5.48 7.53
C LEU A 51 -0.60 6.98 7.80
N GLN A 52 -0.51 7.39 9.07
CA GLN A 52 -0.13 8.75 9.46
C GLN A 52 1.32 9.07 9.04
N PHE A 53 2.26 8.14 9.23
CA PHE A 53 3.64 8.31 8.78
C PHE A 53 3.73 8.55 7.27
N PHE A 54 2.94 7.82 6.47
CA PHE A 54 2.87 8.06 5.03
C PHE A 54 2.09 9.32 4.65
N GLY A 55 1.42 9.97 5.58
CA GLY A 55 0.65 11.19 5.34
C GLY A 55 -0.67 10.95 4.61
N LEU A 56 -1.32 9.80 4.84
CA LEU A 56 -2.62 9.49 4.24
C LEU A 56 -3.66 10.58 4.57
N LYS A 57 -4.45 10.94 3.57
CA LYS A 57 -5.65 11.77 3.71
C LYS A 57 -6.82 11.06 3.04
N ASP A 58 -8.03 11.38 3.46
CA ASP A 58 -9.26 10.72 3.00
C ASP A 58 -9.72 11.16 1.60
N ASP A 59 -9.15 12.23 1.06
CA ASP A 59 -9.41 12.75 -0.27
C ASP A 59 -8.40 12.29 -1.34
N MET A 60 -7.45 11.42 -0.95
CA MET A 60 -6.39 10.94 -1.82
C MET A 60 -6.85 9.85 -2.79
N ARG A 61 -6.15 9.79 -3.92
CA ARG A 61 -6.17 8.67 -4.86
C ARG A 61 -5.01 7.75 -4.51
N VAL A 62 -5.33 6.60 -3.93
CA VAL A 62 -4.36 5.66 -3.36
C VAL A 62 -4.39 4.34 -4.12
N LEU A 63 -3.22 3.80 -4.43
CA LEU A 63 -3.07 2.45 -4.98
C LEU A 63 -2.41 1.54 -3.96
N GLU A 64 -3.04 0.42 -3.64
CA GLU A 64 -2.43 -0.70 -2.92
C GLU A 64 -1.92 -1.73 -3.92
N LEU A 65 -0.60 -1.92 -3.98
CA LEU A 65 0.04 -2.95 -4.80
C LEU A 65 0.11 -4.27 -4.02
N LEU A 66 -0.31 -5.35 -4.68
CA LEU A 66 -0.29 -6.71 -4.11
C LEU A 66 -1.08 -6.79 -2.79
N PRO A 67 -2.38 -6.48 -2.80
CA PRO A 67 -3.21 -6.38 -1.59
C PRO A 67 -3.33 -7.72 -0.83
N GLY A 68 -2.96 -8.83 -1.46
CA GLY A 68 -3.03 -10.17 -0.89
C GLY A 68 -4.45 -10.56 -0.52
N GLY A 69 -4.72 -10.79 0.76
CA GLY A 69 -6.09 -11.06 1.27
C GLY A 69 -6.85 -9.81 1.71
N GLY A 70 -6.33 -8.60 1.40
CA GLY A 70 -7.03 -7.34 1.61
C GLY A 70 -7.00 -6.79 3.04
N TRP A 71 -5.97 -7.12 3.82
CA TRP A 71 -5.90 -6.63 5.20
C TRP A 71 -5.87 -5.09 5.26
N TYR A 72 -5.00 -4.43 4.46
CA TYR A 72 -4.99 -2.97 4.37
C TYR A 72 -6.14 -2.45 3.51
N THR A 73 -6.59 -3.18 2.51
CA THR A 73 -7.79 -2.84 1.73
C THR A 73 -9.01 -2.62 2.65
N ARG A 74 -9.18 -3.47 3.71
CA ARG A 74 -10.24 -3.33 4.71
C ARG A 74 -10.15 -2.07 5.56
N VAL A 75 -8.99 -1.45 5.62
CA VAL A 75 -8.79 -0.17 6.32
C VAL A 75 -8.90 0.99 5.33
N LEU A 76 -8.18 0.90 4.21
CA LEU A 76 -8.11 1.98 3.22
C LEU A 76 -9.44 2.22 2.49
N GLY A 77 -10.19 1.14 2.18
CA GLY A 77 -11.47 1.24 1.48
C GLY A 77 -12.45 2.18 2.20
N PRO A 78 -12.83 1.90 3.46
CA PRO A 78 -13.72 2.78 4.22
C PRO A 78 -13.18 4.19 4.44
N VAL A 79 -11.87 4.34 4.66
CA VAL A 79 -11.25 5.66 4.88
C VAL A 79 -11.37 6.55 3.66
N LEU A 80 -11.23 5.98 2.46
CA LEU A 80 -11.25 6.72 1.19
C LEU A 80 -12.64 6.80 0.53
N ALA A 81 -13.64 6.10 1.07
CA ALA A 81 -14.92 5.86 0.40
C ALA A 81 -15.72 7.14 0.07
N GLU A 82 -15.61 8.19 0.88
CA GLU A 82 -16.41 9.41 0.74
C GLU A 82 -15.82 10.43 -0.22
N SER A 83 -14.50 10.65 -0.14
CA SER A 83 -13.83 11.78 -0.78
C SER A 83 -12.64 11.39 -1.63
N GLY A 84 -12.07 10.21 -1.38
CA GLY A 84 -10.91 9.66 -2.08
C GLY A 84 -11.26 8.54 -3.03
N GLN A 85 -10.22 7.82 -3.46
CA GLN A 85 -10.37 6.64 -4.31
C GLN A 85 -9.30 5.62 -3.97
N LEU A 86 -9.72 4.38 -3.66
CA LEU A 86 -8.80 3.25 -3.53
C LEU A 86 -8.76 2.45 -4.82
N TYR A 87 -7.55 2.18 -5.28
CA TYR A 87 -7.23 1.23 -6.35
C TYR A 87 -6.46 0.06 -5.77
N VAL A 88 -6.65 -1.12 -6.33
CA VAL A 88 -5.83 -2.32 -6.06
C VAL A 88 -5.29 -2.88 -7.36
N ALA A 89 -4.05 -3.34 -7.37
CA ALA A 89 -3.43 -3.92 -8.55
C ALA A 89 -2.43 -5.02 -8.21
N MET A 90 -2.19 -5.91 -9.16
CA MET A 90 -1.29 -7.06 -9.10
C MET A 90 -1.71 -8.11 -8.05
N GLY A 91 -1.98 -9.32 -8.50
CA GLY A 91 -2.34 -10.43 -7.61
C GLY A 91 -3.64 -10.19 -6.82
N THR A 92 -4.61 -9.57 -7.45
CA THR A 92 -5.88 -9.11 -6.84
C THR A 92 -6.90 -10.22 -6.61
N GLY A 93 -6.72 -11.41 -7.17
CA GLY A 93 -7.74 -12.47 -7.15
C GLY A 93 -8.31 -12.76 -5.76
N ARG A 94 -7.46 -12.84 -4.71
CA ARG A 94 -7.94 -13.10 -3.34
C ARG A 94 -8.74 -11.94 -2.75
N VAL A 95 -8.42 -10.71 -3.07
CA VAL A 95 -9.19 -9.55 -2.60
C VAL A 95 -10.49 -9.41 -3.39
N GLU A 96 -10.48 -9.73 -4.68
CA GLU A 96 -11.67 -9.76 -5.53
C GLU A 96 -12.68 -10.83 -5.09
N GLU A 97 -12.20 -12.04 -4.76
CA GLU A 97 -13.05 -13.14 -4.26
C GLU A 97 -13.47 -12.95 -2.79
N GLY A 98 -12.84 -12.07 -2.06
CA GLY A 98 -13.07 -11.83 -0.64
C GLY A 98 -13.58 -10.41 -0.37
N VAL A 99 -12.70 -9.52 0.05
CA VAL A 99 -13.04 -8.17 0.55
C VAL A 99 -13.95 -7.39 -0.39
N LEU A 100 -13.70 -7.46 -1.69
CA LEU A 100 -14.48 -6.66 -2.66
C LEU A 100 -15.90 -7.20 -2.90
N THR A 101 -16.24 -8.37 -2.36
CA THR A 101 -17.63 -8.88 -2.36
C THR A 101 -18.44 -8.39 -1.16
N GLU A 102 -17.80 -7.76 -0.19
CA GLU A 102 -18.42 -7.30 1.04
C GLU A 102 -19.03 -5.89 0.84
N ALA A 103 -20.09 -5.59 1.57
CA ALA A 103 -20.70 -4.28 1.54
C ALA A 103 -19.73 -3.19 2.05
N GLY A 104 -19.71 -2.05 1.37
CA GLY A 104 -18.85 -0.91 1.70
C GLY A 104 -17.52 -0.87 0.93
N PHE A 105 -17.29 -1.82 0.01
CA PHE A 105 -16.09 -1.85 -0.85
C PHE A 105 -16.41 -1.64 -2.34
N GLU A 106 -17.62 -1.21 -2.67
CA GLU A 106 -18.10 -1.02 -4.03
C GLU A 106 -17.32 0.05 -4.81
N ASN A 107 -16.69 0.99 -4.08
CA ASN A 107 -15.87 2.06 -4.65
C ASN A 107 -14.40 1.67 -4.83
N VAL A 108 -13.98 0.46 -4.43
CA VAL A 108 -12.61 0.00 -4.66
C VAL A 108 -12.48 -0.48 -6.09
N GLU A 109 -11.55 0.10 -6.83
CA GLU A 109 -11.35 -0.22 -8.24
C GLU A 109 -10.16 -1.17 -8.43
N VAL A 110 -10.39 -2.26 -9.15
CA VAL A 110 -9.35 -3.21 -9.55
C VAL A 110 -8.73 -2.75 -10.86
N LEU A 111 -7.46 -2.37 -10.82
CA LEU A 111 -6.73 -2.00 -12.02
C LEU A 111 -6.15 -3.24 -12.69
N GLN A 112 -6.46 -3.39 -13.95
CA GLN A 112 -5.83 -4.40 -14.77
C GLN A 112 -4.39 -3.99 -15.08
N THR A 113 -3.47 -4.94 -15.00
CA THR A 113 -2.08 -4.72 -15.33
C THR A 113 -1.60 -5.79 -16.30
N THR A 114 -0.58 -5.47 -17.08
CA THR A 114 0.13 -6.47 -17.91
C THR A 114 1.19 -7.23 -17.10
N ALA A 115 1.26 -7.01 -15.81
CA ALA A 115 2.22 -7.64 -14.91
C ALA A 115 2.04 -9.16 -14.89
N ASN A 116 2.98 -9.87 -15.49
CA ASN A 116 3.03 -11.32 -15.48
C ASN A 116 3.95 -11.77 -14.34
N VAL A 117 3.35 -12.02 -13.17
CA VAL A 117 4.07 -12.47 -11.99
C VAL A 117 4.14 -13.99 -11.99
N ARG A 118 5.35 -14.54 -11.91
CA ARG A 118 5.57 -15.99 -11.89
C ARG A 118 6.72 -16.37 -10.98
N ARG A 119 6.72 -17.60 -10.54
CA ARG A 119 7.81 -18.20 -9.78
C ARG A 119 8.03 -19.62 -10.25
N GLU A 120 9.22 -19.90 -10.72
CA GLU A 120 9.61 -21.24 -11.12
C GLU A 120 9.60 -22.20 -9.91
N PRO A 121 9.27 -23.48 -10.11
CA PRO A 121 9.35 -24.47 -9.04
C PRO A 121 10.74 -24.48 -8.37
N GLY A 122 10.77 -24.28 -7.06
CA GLY A 122 12.01 -24.23 -6.28
C GLY A 122 12.75 -22.88 -6.31
N ALA A 123 12.34 -21.92 -7.11
CA ALA A 123 12.93 -20.59 -7.08
C ALA A 123 12.55 -19.85 -5.78
N PRO A 124 13.49 -19.12 -5.14
CA PRO A 124 13.22 -18.39 -3.92
C PRO A 124 12.32 -17.17 -4.15
N TYR A 125 12.37 -16.56 -5.32
CA TYR A 125 11.72 -15.30 -5.64
C TYR A 125 10.72 -15.40 -6.80
N TYR A 126 9.77 -14.49 -6.78
CA TYR A 126 8.95 -14.17 -7.95
C TYR A 126 9.74 -13.31 -8.94
N THR A 127 9.43 -13.48 -10.20
CA THR A 127 9.80 -12.59 -11.30
C THR A 127 8.57 -11.87 -11.81
N VAL A 128 8.74 -10.70 -12.37
CA VAL A 128 7.68 -10.00 -13.10
C VAL A 128 8.27 -9.40 -14.37
N ASP A 129 7.52 -9.48 -15.48
CA ASP A 129 7.89 -8.82 -16.72
C ASP A 129 7.68 -7.29 -16.62
N GLN A 130 8.22 -6.53 -17.58
CA GLN A 130 7.95 -5.09 -17.64
C GLN A 130 6.44 -4.84 -17.74
N PHE A 131 5.93 -3.95 -16.93
CA PHE A 131 4.52 -3.59 -16.91
C PHE A 131 4.33 -2.11 -16.57
N SER A 132 3.14 -1.63 -16.84
CA SER A 132 2.66 -0.32 -16.38
C SER A 132 1.34 -0.50 -15.64
N ILE A 133 0.99 0.50 -14.85
CA ILE A 133 -0.29 0.58 -14.18
C ILE A 133 -1.12 1.60 -14.94
N ASP A 134 -2.30 1.16 -15.43
CA ASP A 134 -3.17 2.02 -16.26
C ASP A 134 -3.98 3.01 -15.39
N VAL A 135 -3.24 3.79 -14.60
CA VAL A 135 -3.75 4.92 -13.83
C VAL A 135 -2.61 5.90 -13.61
N GLY A 136 -2.93 7.17 -13.59
CA GLY A 136 -1.95 8.23 -13.31
C GLY A 136 -2.48 9.23 -12.29
N ASN A 137 -1.62 10.20 -11.94
CA ASN A 137 -1.93 11.26 -10.97
C ASN A 137 -2.37 10.72 -9.60
N LEU A 138 -1.79 9.61 -9.17
CA LEU A 138 -2.02 9.10 -7.82
C LEU A 138 -1.31 9.98 -6.79
N ASP A 139 -1.95 10.14 -5.64
CA ASP A 139 -1.37 10.81 -4.49
C ASP A 139 -0.42 9.89 -3.74
N MET A 140 -0.75 8.58 -3.71
CA MET A 140 -0.02 7.60 -2.93
C MET A 140 -0.07 6.22 -3.59
N VAL A 141 1.07 5.51 -3.54
CA VAL A 141 1.17 4.08 -3.84
C VAL A 141 1.70 3.39 -2.60
N LEU A 142 1.04 2.34 -2.16
CA LEU A 142 1.40 1.57 -0.96
C LEU A 142 1.65 0.11 -1.29
N THR A 143 2.64 -0.48 -0.64
CA THR A 143 2.85 -1.93 -0.66
C THR A 143 3.32 -2.43 0.70
N PHE A 144 2.78 -3.57 1.13
CA PHE A 144 2.98 -4.08 2.48
C PHE A 144 3.45 -5.53 2.43
N ARG A 145 4.72 -5.77 2.80
CA ARG A 145 5.33 -7.10 2.93
C ARG A 145 5.40 -7.87 1.60
N ASN A 146 5.75 -7.18 0.53
CA ASN A 146 5.79 -7.76 -0.81
C ASN A 146 7.16 -7.67 -1.48
N VAL A 147 7.91 -6.60 -1.24
CA VAL A 147 9.14 -6.28 -1.98
C VAL A 147 10.18 -7.41 -1.83
N HIS A 148 10.30 -8.00 -0.64
CA HIS A 148 11.20 -9.12 -0.36
C HIS A 148 10.88 -10.40 -1.16
N ASN A 149 9.69 -10.51 -1.73
CA ASN A 149 9.27 -11.70 -2.48
C ASN A 149 9.78 -11.71 -3.92
N PHE A 150 10.31 -10.60 -4.43
CA PHE A 150 10.72 -10.45 -5.82
C PHE A 150 12.24 -10.44 -5.98
N ASP A 151 12.71 -10.93 -7.12
CA ASP A 151 14.11 -10.78 -7.52
C ASP A 151 14.45 -9.30 -7.80
N GLY A 152 15.74 -8.98 -7.95
CA GLY A 152 16.19 -7.60 -8.17
C GLY A 152 15.53 -6.93 -9.38
N PRO A 153 15.52 -7.56 -10.57
CA PRO A 153 14.81 -7.03 -11.73
C PRO A 153 13.31 -6.82 -11.49
N GLY A 154 12.65 -7.74 -10.79
CA GLY A 154 11.23 -7.64 -10.46
C GLY A 154 10.94 -6.45 -9.55
N ARG A 155 11.77 -6.23 -8.51
CA ARG A 155 11.65 -5.05 -7.64
C ARG A 155 11.85 -3.75 -8.41
N ALA A 156 12.85 -3.67 -9.28
CA ALA A 156 13.09 -2.49 -10.09
C ALA A 156 11.85 -2.12 -10.93
N ARG A 157 11.23 -3.11 -11.59
CA ARG A 157 10.00 -2.90 -12.37
C ARG A 157 8.80 -2.46 -11.53
N MET A 158 8.68 -2.98 -10.31
CA MET A 158 7.64 -2.53 -9.38
C MET A 158 7.85 -1.06 -8.98
N HIS A 159 9.08 -0.65 -8.68
CA HIS A 159 9.40 0.73 -8.36
C HIS A 159 9.16 1.66 -9.55
N GLU A 160 9.57 1.27 -10.76
CA GLU A 160 9.32 2.02 -11.99
C GLU A 160 7.82 2.20 -12.27
N ALA A 161 7.03 1.14 -12.12
CA ALA A 161 5.58 1.20 -12.31
C ALA A 161 4.89 2.09 -11.26
N ALA A 162 5.31 2.02 -9.99
CA ALA A 162 4.83 2.90 -8.94
C ALA A 162 5.19 4.37 -9.22
N PHE A 163 6.42 4.63 -9.68
CA PHE A 163 6.87 5.98 -10.05
C PHE A 163 6.03 6.56 -11.20
N GLY A 164 5.77 5.77 -12.24
CA GLY A 164 4.98 6.20 -13.39
C GLY A 164 3.50 6.47 -13.09
N ALA A 165 2.95 5.86 -12.04
CA ALA A 165 1.55 6.03 -11.64
C ALA A 165 1.34 7.27 -10.74
N LEU A 166 2.37 7.73 -10.03
CA LEU A 166 2.29 8.84 -9.08
C LEU A 166 2.33 10.20 -9.79
N LYS A 167 1.64 11.16 -9.21
CA LYS A 167 1.84 12.58 -9.56
C LYS A 167 3.16 13.11 -8.99
N SER A 168 3.60 14.27 -9.48
CA SER A 168 4.72 14.98 -8.86
C SER A 168 4.41 15.28 -7.39
N GLY A 169 5.33 14.93 -6.48
CA GLY A 169 5.15 15.05 -5.03
C GLY A 169 4.26 13.97 -4.41
N GLY A 170 3.84 12.96 -5.18
CA GLY A 170 3.15 11.79 -4.65
C GLY A 170 4.07 10.89 -3.82
N VAL A 171 3.51 10.10 -2.92
CA VAL A 171 4.23 9.28 -1.94
C VAL A 171 4.23 7.80 -2.35
N TYR A 172 5.38 7.17 -2.33
CA TYR A 172 5.52 5.72 -2.40
C TYR A 172 5.85 5.16 -1.02
N GLY A 173 4.89 4.51 -0.38
CA GLY A 173 5.03 3.91 0.94
C GLY A 173 5.33 2.42 0.86
N VAL A 174 6.44 2.00 1.46
CA VAL A 174 6.85 0.60 1.52
C VAL A 174 7.00 0.15 2.97
N VAL A 175 6.29 -0.90 3.35
CA VAL A 175 6.51 -1.61 4.62
C VAL A 175 7.00 -3.00 4.30
N ASP A 176 8.14 -3.40 4.85
CA ASP A 176 8.65 -4.75 4.64
C ASP A 176 9.45 -5.28 5.83
N HIS A 177 9.80 -6.56 5.78
CA HIS A 177 10.60 -7.24 6.79
C HIS A 177 12.08 -6.94 6.59
N THR A 178 12.70 -6.37 7.61
CA THR A 178 14.10 -5.93 7.57
C THR A 178 15.09 -7.09 7.69
N ARG A 179 16.10 -7.10 6.82
CA ARG A 179 17.38 -7.80 6.97
C ARG A 179 18.44 -6.78 7.33
N ARG A 180 19.45 -7.17 8.09
CA ARG A 180 20.56 -6.26 8.42
C ARG A 180 21.25 -5.78 7.16
N HIS A 181 21.66 -4.52 7.17
CA HIS A 181 22.38 -3.94 6.04
C HIS A 181 23.66 -4.72 5.75
N MET A 182 23.88 -5.05 4.47
CA MET A 182 25.01 -5.84 3.96
C MET A 182 25.07 -7.30 4.45
N GLU A 183 24.07 -7.78 5.16
CA GLU A 183 24.00 -9.20 5.51
C GLU A 183 23.69 -10.05 4.28
N GLY A 184 24.44 -11.16 4.14
CA GLY A 184 24.21 -12.14 3.08
C GLY A 184 22.85 -12.82 3.22
N GLU A 185 22.30 -13.24 2.10
CA GLU A 185 21.05 -14.01 2.11
C GLU A 185 21.30 -15.45 2.53
N THR A 186 20.42 -15.96 3.38
CA THR A 186 20.37 -17.34 3.85
C THR A 186 18.93 -17.88 3.67
N PRO A 187 18.72 -19.21 3.74
CA PRO A 187 17.37 -19.77 3.74
C PRO A 187 16.47 -19.19 4.85
N GLU A 188 17.06 -18.84 5.99
CA GLU A 188 16.37 -18.34 7.17
C GLU A 188 15.92 -16.88 7.01
N ASN A 189 16.75 -16.03 6.38
CA ASN A 189 16.47 -14.60 6.25
C ASN A 189 15.93 -14.19 4.86
N ARG A 190 15.73 -15.12 3.93
CA ARG A 190 15.33 -14.85 2.53
C ARG A 190 14.01 -14.10 2.37
N ARG A 191 13.14 -14.11 3.39
CA ARG A 191 11.88 -13.33 3.41
C ARG A 191 12.03 -11.96 4.05
N ARG A 192 13.27 -11.50 4.14
CA ARG A 192 13.65 -10.19 4.64
C ARG A 192 14.45 -9.46 3.58
N ILE A 193 14.40 -8.16 3.58
CA ILE A 193 15.14 -7.34 2.62
C ILE A 193 15.91 -6.24 3.33
N ASP A 194 17.10 -5.93 2.83
CA ASP A 194 17.92 -4.81 3.30
C ASP A 194 17.22 -3.49 2.94
N PRO A 195 16.82 -2.65 3.92
CA PRO A 195 16.14 -1.39 3.66
C PRO A 195 16.98 -0.41 2.84
N VAL A 196 18.30 -0.43 2.97
CA VAL A 196 19.20 0.43 2.17
C VAL A 196 19.15 0.01 0.70
N LEU A 197 19.03 -1.29 0.42
CA LEU A 197 18.87 -1.77 -0.95
C LEU A 197 17.56 -1.27 -1.56
N VAL A 198 16.45 -1.37 -0.82
CA VAL A 198 15.13 -0.88 -1.29
C VAL A 198 15.17 0.62 -1.57
N ILE A 199 15.79 1.42 -0.70
CA ILE A 199 15.95 2.86 -0.90
C ILE A 199 16.74 3.13 -2.19
N LYS A 200 17.86 2.44 -2.41
CA LYS A 200 18.67 2.62 -3.63
C LYS A 200 17.93 2.21 -4.90
N GLU A 201 17.17 1.11 -4.85
CA GLU A 201 16.39 0.64 -6.00
C GLU A 201 15.26 1.64 -6.33
N ALA A 202 14.56 2.16 -5.32
CA ALA A 202 13.55 3.19 -5.51
C ALA A 202 14.15 4.49 -6.07
N GLN A 203 15.30 4.94 -5.54
CA GLN A 203 16.02 6.11 -6.10
C GLN A 203 16.44 5.89 -7.55
N ALA A 204 16.86 4.69 -7.93
CA ALA A 204 17.19 4.36 -9.32
C ALA A 204 15.97 4.45 -10.25
N ALA A 205 14.76 4.21 -9.73
CA ALA A 205 13.50 4.39 -10.46
C ALA A 205 13.05 5.86 -10.55
N GLY A 206 13.73 6.79 -9.86
CA GLY A 206 13.46 8.24 -9.92
C GLY A 206 12.89 8.84 -8.64
N PHE A 207 12.67 8.05 -7.59
CA PHE A 207 12.18 8.55 -6.31
C PHE A 207 13.25 9.35 -5.55
N GLU A 208 12.80 10.36 -4.82
CA GLU A 208 13.58 11.01 -3.78
C GLU A 208 13.28 10.35 -2.43
N PHE A 209 14.32 9.97 -1.68
CA PHE A 209 14.15 9.45 -0.34
C PHE A 209 13.77 10.58 0.61
N VAL A 210 12.64 10.43 1.29
CA VAL A 210 12.11 11.44 2.22
C VAL A 210 12.41 11.06 3.66
N ASP A 211 11.96 9.86 4.09
CA ASP A 211 12.11 9.42 5.47
C ASP A 211 11.97 7.91 5.62
N TYR A 212 12.35 7.37 6.78
CA TYR A 212 12.05 6.02 7.21
C TYR A 212 11.58 6.01 8.68
N SER A 213 10.87 4.95 9.07
CA SER A 213 10.37 4.81 10.41
C SER A 213 10.74 3.46 11.02
N ASP A 214 11.02 3.46 12.31
CA ASP A 214 11.22 2.28 13.15
C ASP A 214 9.93 1.82 13.85
N LEU A 215 8.78 2.29 13.41
CA LEU A 215 7.45 1.97 13.98
C LEU A 215 7.23 0.47 14.22
N HIS A 216 7.76 -0.36 13.32
CA HIS A 216 7.65 -1.81 13.37
C HIS A 216 8.87 -2.49 13.99
N TYR A 217 9.85 -1.72 14.47
CA TYR A 217 11.03 -2.31 15.09
C TYR A 217 10.68 -3.09 16.35
N ARG A 218 11.26 -4.26 16.46
CA ARG A 218 11.12 -5.13 17.62
C ARG A 218 12.51 -5.52 18.10
N ALA A 219 12.82 -5.18 19.34
CA ALA A 219 14.12 -5.47 19.94
C ALA A 219 14.36 -6.98 20.13
N ASP A 220 13.27 -7.77 20.14
CA ASP A 220 13.27 -9.22 20.28
C ASP A 220 13.24 -9.95 18.92
N ASP A 221 13.27 -9.23 17.79
CA ASP A 221 13.39 -9.82 16.45
C ASP A 221 14.89 -10.07 16.12
N GLU A 222 15.27 -11.32 16.07
CA GLU A 222 16.64 -11.74 15.78
C GLU A 222 17.04 -11.51 14.32
N LEU A 223 16.07 -11.18 13.45
CA LEU A 223 16.23 -10.96 12.01
C LEU A 223 16.69 -12.19 11.21
N GLU A 224 16.62 -13.38 11.79
CA GLU A 224 17.16 -14.62 11.23
C GLU A 224 16.08 -15.58 10.72
N TYR A 225 14.83 -15.47 11.19
CA TYR A 225 13.78 -16.41 10.85
C TYR A 225 12.88 -15.93 9.73
N GLU A 226 12.30 -16.90 9.00
CA GLU A 226 11.19 -16.61 8.10
C GLU A 226 10.03 -15.97 8.89
N VAL A 227 9.55 -14.87 8.36
CA VAL A 227 8.39 -14.16 8.91
C VAL A 227 7.11 -14.69 8.28
N GLY A 228 6.15 -15.03 9.11
CA GLY A 228 4.84 -15.55 8.72
C GLY A 228 3.78 -14.47 8.49
#